data_48020eb2ad50f8eb190d830a0a4a72d4
#
_entry.id   48020eb2ad50f8eb190d830a0a4a72d4
#
_cell.length_a   1.000
_cell.length_b   1.000
_cell.length_c   1.000
_cell.angle_alpha   90.00
_cell.angle_beta   90.00
_cell.angle_gamma   90.00
#
_symmetry.space_group_name_H-M   'P 1'
#
loop_
_entity.id
_entity.type
_entity.pdbx_description
1 polymer ?
#
loop_
_entity_poly.entity_id
_entity_poly.type
_entity_poly.pdbx_seq_one_letter_code
_entity_poly.pdbx_strand_id
1 'polypeptide(L)'
;MVPVVKTACSGLAIAAGFLLLAGTALQGQSGNPASTGQPTPTFTKDVLPIMQRSCQQCHRPGTSAPMSLMTYQDVRPWARSIKQKVMRREMPPWHIDRSIGEYVGDPSLSDREIATIAAWIDNGVPEGRAADAPPPRTFASTSEWTYGEPDLVVRMEKGFKIPAQGPDFIPDEIVDPKLTEDRYVKWVQIIPDAHRAVHHAHVYVDLPEGIDTDGLGLGMGSNVGNSMDLIEYGAGNDADIFPDGTTKILKKGSLFRFEAHYHPYGEETYDRQRVGIKFYPKGVVPKYVVTSHRIRTGVGSDWTLNRERIEDLLLRAGHKLSIDEPAMPTGALIAENPLHAAAFLSIPPNTVARHERFWPLPKPALIISFQPHMHFRGSRMMLEAIHPDGRREVLTDATHYEQNWQITYKYKTPHLFPAGTILHTVSWHDNTANNKHNPDPTAWIGWGSRTMDEMGHGWTDVAFLTNEQYQEELAKRRTRPQTTTSQQR
;
A
#
# COMPACT_ATOMS: atom_id res chain seq x y z
N MET A 1 39.20 -8.86 50.10
CA MET A 1 38.74 -9.15 51.47
C MET A 1 37.67 -8.13 51.79
N VAL A 2 36.41 -8.54 51.72
CA VAL A 2 35.26 -7.80 52.25
C VAL A 2 34.28 -8.85 52.79
N PRO A 3 33.76 -8.70 53.99
CA PRO A 3 33.13 -9.78 54.74
C PRO A 3 31.64 -9.98 54.37
N VAL A 4 31.26 -11.25 54.41
CA VAL A 4 29.88 -11.77 54.28
C VAL A 4 29.14 -11.58 55.61
N VAL A 5 27.99 -10.92 55.59
CA VAL A 5 27.04 -10.90 56.71
C VAL A 5 25.94 -11.90 56.47
N LYS A 6 25.91 -12.89 57.36
CA LYS A 6 24.77 -13.83 57.50
C LYS A 6 23.74 -13.27 58.48
N THR A 7 22.49 -13.19 58.06
CA THR A 7 21.36 -12.90 58.98
C THR A 7 20.47 -14.11 59.07
N ALA A 8 20.18 -14.53 60.28
CA ALA A 8 19.48 -15.74 60.68
C ALA A 8 17.96 -15.58 60.57
N CYS A 9 17.28 -16.64 60.19
CA CYS A 9 15.82 -16.82 60.27
C CYS A 9 15.38 -17.13 61.69
N SER A 10 14.37 -16.43 62.16
CA SER A 10 13.60 -16.83 63.35
C SER A 10 12.20 -17.26 62.91
N GLY A 11 11.88 -18.51 63.19
CA GLY A 11 10.58 -19.11 62.91
C GLY A 11 9.52 -18.70 63.95
N LEU A 12 8.29 -18.57 63.50
CA LEU A 12 7.12 -18.49 64.40
C LEU A 12 6.12 -19.55 63.95
N ALA A 13 5.90 -20.54 64.84
CA ALA A 13 4.88 -21.56 64.69
C ALA A 13 3.54 -21.04 65.18
N ILE A 14 2.48 -21.13 64.39
CA ILE A 14 1.11 -20.89 64.82
C ILE A 14 0.31 -22.16 64.61
N ALA A 15 -0.32 -22.64 65.68
CA ALA A 15 -1.07 -23.85 65.85
C ALA A 15 -2.36 -23.88 65.04
N ALA A 16 -2.64 -25.05 64.48
CA ALA A 16 -3.87 -25.38 63.76
C ALA A 16 -5.03 -25.62 64.75
N GLY A 17 -6.12 -24.91 64.57
CA GLY A 17 -7.42 -25.20 65.16
C GLY A 17 -8.34 -25.86 64.12
N PHE A 18 -8.69 -27.17 64.32
CA PHE A 18 -9.69 -27.87 63.50
C PHE A 18 -11.10 -27.45 63.97
N LEU A 19 -11.87 -26.84 63.09
CA LEU A 19 -13.34 -26.76 63.25
C LEU A 19 -13.96 -27.61 62.13
N LEU A 20 -14.56 -28.72 62.54
CA LEU A 20 -15.43 -29.54 61.70
C LEU A 20 -16.78 -28.82 61.53
N LEU A 21 -17.06 -28.33 60.36
CA LEU A 21 -18.39 -27.91 59.90
C LEU A 21 -18.89 -28.93 58.85
N ALA A 22 -19.96 -29.61 59.19
CA ALA A 22 -20.71 -30.47 58.29
C ALA A 22 -21.32 -29.62 57.15
N GLY A 23 -20.75 -29.71 55.98
CA GLY A 23 -21.29 -29.06 54.79
C GLY A 23 -22.24 -29.97 54.03
N THR A 24 -23.50 -29.59 53.96
CA THR A 24 -24.49 -30.17 53.06
C THR A 24 -24.04 -30.01 51.62
N ALA A 25 -23.93 -31.12 50.91
CA ALA A 25 -23.64 -31.14 49.47
C ALA A 25 -24.80 -30.48 48.68
N LEU A 26 -24.63 -29.24 48.26
CA LEU A 26 -25.40 -28.71 47.14
C LEU A 26 -24.77 -29.26 45.85
N GLN A 27 -25.49 -30.19 45.21
CA GLN A 27 -25.26 -30.54 43.84
C GLN A 27 -25.48 -29.30 42.97
N GLY A 28 -24.40 -28.61 42.65
CA GLY A 28 -24.37 -27.58 41.62
C GLY A 28 -24.60 -28.26 40.28
N GLN A 29 -25.80 -28.15 39.72
CA GLN A 29 -26.01 -28.36 38.32
C GLN A 29 -25.10 -27.37 37.58
N SER A 30 -24.11 -27.87 36.87
CA SER A 30 -23.38 -27.14 35.86
C SER A 30 -24.36 -26.83 34.73
N GLY A 31 -25.09 -25.74 34.89
CA GLY A 31 -25.84 -25.10 33.81
C GLY A 31 -24.81 -24.64 32.77
N ASN A 32 -24.77 -25.34 31.67
CA ASN A 32 -24.20 -24.77 30.43
C ASN A 32 -24.80 -23.36 30.25
N PRO A 33 -24.01 -22.31 30.04
CA PRO A 33 -24.58 -21.02 29.72
C PRO A 33 -25.46 -21.21 28.47
N ALA A 34 -26.75 -20.97 28.63
CA ALA A 34 -27.71 -20.99 27.52
C ALA A 34 -27.13 -20.18 26.38
N SER A 35 -26.89 -20.84 25.26
CA SER A 35 -26.53 -20.20 24.01
C SER A 35 -27.61 -19.15 23.75
N THR A 36 -27.23 -17.88 23.76
CA THR A 36 -28.07 -16.79 23.25
C THR A 36 -28.49 -17.20 21.86
N GLY A 37 -29.79 -17.38 21.62
CA GLY A 37 -30.37 -18.05 20.45
C GLY A 37 -30.17 -17.38 19.10
N GLN A 38 -28.96 -16.99 18.78
CA GLN A 38 -28.59 -16.63 17.41
C GLN A 38 -28.32 -17.92 16.62
N PRO A 39 -28.93 -18.08 15.45
CA PRO A 39 -28.70 -19.24 14.61
C PRO A 39 -27.23 -19.36 14.27
N THR A 40 -26.69 -20.58 14.35
CA THR A 40 -25.29 -20.90 13.98
C THR A 40 -25.02 -20.44 12.54
N PRO A 41 -23.99 -19.61 12.28
CA PRO A 41 -23.66 -19.19 10.94
C PRO A 41 -23.30 -20.38 10.04
N THR A 42 -23.70 -20.31 8.78
CA THR A 42 -23.38 -21.30 7.75
C THR A 42 -22.53 -20.67 6.63
N PHE A 43 -21.80 -21.52 5.90
CA PHE A 43 -20.96 -21.03 4.81
C PHE A 43 -21.82 -20.33 3.74
N THR A 44 -22.82 -21.00 3.19
CA THR A 44 -23.60 -20.53 2.05
C THR A 44 -24.34 -19.23 2.35
N LYS A 45 -24.93 -19.09 3.53
CA LYS A 45 -25.76 -17.93 3.88
C LYS A 45 -24.94 -16.75 4.43
N ASP A 46 -23.98 -17.06 5.33
CA ASP A 46 -23.37 -16.01 6.17
C ASP A 46 -21.92 -15.71 5.79
N VAL A 47 -21.14 -16.73 5.38
CA VAL A 47 -19.70 -16.59 5.13
C VAL A 47 -19.41 -16.33 3.65
N LEU A 48 -20.09 -17.01 2.72
CA LEU A 48 -19.86 -16.86 1.28
C LEU A 48 -20.04 -15.42 0.77
N PRO A 49 -21.05 -14.65 1.22
CA PRO A 49 -21.16 -13.24 0.84
C PRO A 49 -19.95 -12.40 1.26
N ILE A 50 -19.39 -12.69 2.45
CA ILE A 50 -18.17 -12.03 2.94
C ILE A 50 -16.97 -12.42 2.07
N MET A 51 -16.81 -13.71 1.76
CA MET A 51 -15.72 -14.20 0.90
C MET A 51 -15.80 -13.58 -0.50
N GLN A 52 -17.00 -13.50 -1.08
CA GLN A 52 -17.22 -12.90 -2.39
C GLN A 52 -16.82 -11.43 -2.41
N ARG A 53 -17.17 -10.66 -1.38
CA ARG A 53 -16.87 -9.24 -1.31
C ARG A 53 -15.38 -8.96 -1.05
N SER A 54 -14.77 -9.71 -0.14
CA SER A 54 -13.50 -9.32 0.49
C SER A 54 -12.31 -10.23 0.16
N CYS A 55 -12.54 -11.45 -0.34
CA CYS A 55 -11.46 -12.44 -0.48
C CYS A 55 -11.27 -12.91 -1.93
N GLN A 56 -12.36 -13.18 -2.66
CA GLN A 56 -12.32 -13.86 -3.96
C GLN A 56 -11.68 -13.04 -5.09
N GLN A 57 -11.53 -11.71 -4.90
CA GLN A 57 -10.80 -10.89 -5.88
C GLN A 57 -9.36 -11.39 -6.07
N CYS A 58 -8.72 -11.79 -4.97
CA CYS A 58 -7.35 -12.29 -4.98
C CYS A 58 -7.29 -13.82 -4.83
N HIS A 59 -8.15 -14.45 -4.01
CA HIS A 59 -8.14 -15.88 -3.73
C HIS A 59 -9.00 -16.66 -4.74
N ARG A 60 -8.54 -16.73 -5.99
CA ARG A 60 -9.16 -17.46 -7.10
C ARG A 60 -8.08 -18.04 -8.03
N PRO A 61 -8.40 -19.01 -8.88
CA PRO A 61 -7.43 -19.58 -9.83
C PRO A 61 -6.80 -18.50 -10.72
N GLY A 62 -5.51 -18.61 -10.98
CA GLY A 62 -4.76 -17.72 -11.88
C GLY A 62 -4.25 -16.42 -11.24
N THR A 63 -4.48 -16.18 -9.94
CA THR A 63 -3.93 -15.05 -9.20
C THR A 63 -2.69 -15.43 -8.38
N SER A 64 -2.05 -14.43 -7.76
CA SER A 64 -0.88 -14.64 -6.87
C SER A 64 -1.21 -15.30 -5.54
N ALA A 65 -2.50 -15.31 -5.11
CA ALA A 65 -2.90 -15.93 -3.86
C ALA A 65 -2.66 -17.46 -3.87
N PRO A 66 -2.12 -18.04 -2.77
CA PRO A 66 -1.66 -19.44 -2.77
C PRO A 66 -2.80 -20.47 -2.78
N MET A 67 -4.07 -20.05 -2.52
CA MET A 67 -5.21 -20.95 -2.52
C MET A 67 -6.47 -20.24 -3.02
N SER A 68 -7.37 -21.04 -3.61
CA SER A 68 -8.73 -20.60 -3.99
C SER A 68 -9.64 -20.52 -2.76
N LEU A 69 -10.54 -19.54 -2.71
CA LEU A 69 -11.61 -19.40 -1.75
C LEU A 69 -12.97 -19.22 -2.44
N MET A 70 -13.14 -19.87 -3.61
CA MET A 70 -14.33 -19.73 -4.44
C MET A 70 -15.50 -20.58 -3.97
N THR A 71 -15.23 -21.78 -3.42
CA THR A 71 -16.24 -22.75 -3.02
C THR A 71 -16.07 -23.16 -1.54
N TYR A 72 -17.10 -23.81 -0.98
CA TYR A 72 -17.00 -24.39 0.37
C TYR A 72 -15.83 -25.39 0.48
N GLN A 73 -15.65 -26.22 -0.56
CA GLN A 73 -14.59 -27.23 -0.60
C GLN A 73 -13.21 -26.58 -0.61
N ASP A 74 -13.07 -25.43 -1.29
CA ASP A 74 -11.83 -24.64 -1.30
C ASP A 74 -11.55 -24.01 0.07
N VAL A 75 -12.56 -23.48 0.73
CA VAL A 75 -12.43 -22.68 1.98
C VAL A 75 -12.22 -23.57 3.20
N ARG A 76 -12.96 -24.70 3.28
CA ARG A 76 -12.98 -25.58 4.45
C ARG A 76 -11.61 -26.03 4.95
N PRO A 77 -10.66 -26.45 4.11
CA PRO A 77 -9.31 -26.85 4.56
C PRO A 77 -8.54 -25.74 5.27
N TRP A 78 -8.83 -24.48 4.90
CA TRP A 78 -8.13 -23.30 5.39
C TRP A 78 -8.84 -22.59 6.55
N ALA A 79 -9.97 -23.10 7.01
CA ALA A 79 -10.84 -22.43 7.98
C ALA A 79 -10.09 -21.89 9.21
N ARG A 80 -9.22 -22.70 9.84
CA ARG A 80 -8.44 -22.28 11.01
C ARG A 80 -7.48 -21.13 10.69
N SER A 81 -6.78 -21.20 9.55
CA SER A 81 -5.87 -20.16 9.09
C SER A 81 -6.63 -18.88 8.76
N ILE A 82 -7.79 -18.99 8.11
CA ILE A 82 -8.67 -17.86 7.82
C ILE A 82 -9.07 -17.16 9.12
N LYS A 83 -9.53 -17.91 10.15
CA LYS A 83 -9.87 -17.32 11.45
C LYS A 83 -8.70 -16.55 12.04
N GLN A 84 -7.51 -17.16 12.08
CA GLN A 84 -6.32 -16.49 12.62
C GLN A 84 -6.00 -15.19 11.88
N LYS A 85 -6.04 -15.22 10.54
CA LYS A 85 -5.70 -14.06 9.70
C LYS A 85 -6.72 -12.92 9.81
N VAL A 86 -8.02 -13.24 9.81
CA VAL A 86 -9.06 -12.20 9.92
C VAL A 86 -9.13 -11.60 11.33
N MET A 87 -8.94 -12.41 12.38
CA MET A 87 -8.92 -11.91 13.75
C MET A 87 -7.73 -10.97 14.02
N ARG A 88 -6.60 -11.21 13.37
CA ARG A 88 -5.42 -10.34 13.44
C ARG A 88 -5.48 -9.18 12.44
N ARG A 89 -6.53 -9.09 11.63
CA ARG A 89 -6.68 -8.12 10.53
C ARG A 89 -5.52 -8.14 9.53
N GLU A 90 -4.84 -9.29 9.40
CA GLU A 90 -3.81 -9.53 8.40
C GLU A 90 -4.43 -9.82 7.02
N MET A 91 -5.70 -10.30 6.98
CA MET A 91 -6.51 -10.51 5.77
C MET A 91 -7.95 -10.05 5.98
N PRO A 92 -8.54 -9.42 4.93
CA PRO A 92 -7.88 -8.92 3.72
C PRO A 92 -6.83 -7.85 4.03
N PRO A 93 -5.83 -7.66 3.16
CA PRO A 93 -4.77 -6.68 3.38
C PRO A 93 -5.32 -5.26 3.20
N TRP A 94 -5.66 -4.63 4.33
CA TRP A 94 -6.17 -3.27 4.38
C TRP A 94 -5.71 -2.62 5.68
N HIS A 95 -4.54 -1.97 5.64
CA HIS A 95 -3.71 -1.68 6.80
C HIS A 95 -3.87 -0.26 7.35
N ILE A 96 -4.90 0.46 6.90
CA ILE A 96 -5.19 1.82 7.35
C ILE A 96 -6.12 1.85 8.56
N ASP A 97 -6.08 2.95 9.30
CA ASP A 97 -7.10 3.29 10.29
C ASP A 97 -8.45 3.51 9.59
N ARG A 98 -9.40 2.62 9.86
CA ARG A 98 -10.73 2.61 9.22
C ARG A 98 -11.65 3.74 9.69
N SER A 99 -11.27 4.47 10.73
CA SER A 99 -11.99 5.65 11.19
C SER A 99 -11.65 6.91 10.38
N ILE A 100 -10.61 6.82 9.53
CA ILE A 100 -10.08 7.94 8.74
C ILE A 100 -10.41 7.72 7.26
N GLY A 101 -11.22 8.63 6.72
CA GLY A 101 -11.55 8.65 5.30
C GLY A 101 -12.49 7.54 4.83
N GLU A 102 -12.86 7.60 3.57
CA GLU A 102 -13.59 6.56 2.83
C GLU A 102 -12.88 6.28 1.51
N TYR A 103 -12.73 4.99 1.20
CA TYR A 103 -11.91 4.56 0.07
C TYR A 103 -12.71 3.74 -0.94
N VAL A 104 -12.31 3.81 -2.20
CA VAL A 104 -12.86 2.99 -3.27
C VAL A 104 -12.37 1.55 -3.10
N GLY A 105 -13.29 0.59 -3.22
CA GLY A 105 -12.92 -0.82 -3.22
C GLY A 105 -12.45 -1.38 -1.88
N ASP A 106 -12.77 -0.75 -0.75
CA ASP A 106 -12.40 -1.22 0.60
C ASP A 106 -12.85 -2.67 0.83
N PRO A 107 -11.93 -3.64 0.94
CA PRO A 107 -12.24 -5.04 1.20
C PRO A 107 -12.31 -5.37 2.69
N SER A 108 -12.08 -4.41 3.58
CA SER A 108 -11.94 -4.65 5.02
C SER A 108 -13.18 -5.30 5.62
N LEU A 109 -12.98 -6.05 6.70
CA LEU A 109 -14.06 -6.72 7.43
C LEU A 109 -14.47 -5.88 8.63
N SER A 110 -15.78 -5.76 8.86
CA SER A 110 -16.33 -5.26 10.10
C SER A 110 -16.10 -6.25 11.26
N ASP A 111 -16.18 -5.77 12.50
CA ASP A 111 -16.09 -6.65 13.67
C ASP A 111 -17.14 -7.74 13.66
N ARG A 112 -18.35 -7.42 13.18
CA ARG A 112 -19.43 -8.39 13.00
C ARG A 112 -19.10 -9.48 11.99
N GLU A 113 -18.48 -9.14 10.87
CA GLU A 113 -18.09 -10.13 9.85
C GLU A 113 -16.95 -11.02 10.36
N ILE A 114 -15.98 -10.45 11.08
CA ILE A 114 -14.91 -11.23 11.75
C ILE A 114 -15.54 -12.19 12.76
N ALA A 115 -16.47 -11.72 13.59
CA ALA A 115 -17.16 -12.55 14.57
C ALA A 115 -17.98 -13.65 13.89
N THR A 116 -18.64 -13.35 12.76
CA THR A 116 -19.41 -14.33 11.97
C THR A 116 -18.50 -15.46 11.45
N ILE A 117 -17.37 -15.12 10.84
CA ILE A 117 -16.38 -16.08 10.36
C ILE A 117 -15.85 -16.93 11.52
N ALA A 118 -15.50 -16.31 12.66
CA ALA A 118 -14.98 -16.99 13.82
C ALA A 118 -16.02 -17.98 14.39
N ALA A 119 -17.26 -17.54 14.57
CA ALA A 119 -18.35 -18.36 15.06
C ALA A 119 -18.67 -19.53 14.12
N TRP A 120 -18.66 -19.32 12.80
CA TRP A 120 -18.82 -20.40 11.83
C TRP A 120 -17.76 -21.48 11.98
N ILE A 121 -16.49 -21.10 12.19
CA ILE A 121 -15.38 -22.02 12.35
C ILE A 121 -15.47 -22.76 13.68
N ASP A 122 -15.80 -22.06 14.78
CA ASP A 122 -15.94 -22.65 16.12
C ASP A 122 -17.11 -23.65 16.21
N ASN A 123 -18.12 -23.48 15.36
CA ASN A 123 -19.28 -24.38 15.27
C ASN A 123 -19.10 -25.53 14.25
N GLY A 124 -17.86 -25.83 13.84
CA GLY A 124 -17.54 -26.99 13.01
C GLY A 124 -17.74 -26.80 11.50
N VAL A 125 -17.68 -25.55 11.05
CA VAL A 125 -17.66 -25.21 9.60
C VAL A 125 -18.91 -25.73 8.84
N PRO A 126 -20.14 -25.52 9.29
CA PRO A 126 -21.33 -26.05 8.59
C PRO A 126 -21.49 -25.40 7.20
N GLU A 127 -21.77 -26.22 6.17
CA GLU A 127 -21.91 -25.74 4.79
C GLU A 127 -23.19 -24.90 4.60
N GLY A 128 -24.30 -25.35 5.16
CA GLY A 128 -25.62 -24.72 4.94
C GLY A 128 -26.34 -25.27 3.71
N ARG A 129 -27.49 -24.68 3.35
CA ARG A 129 -28.28 -25.10 2.21
C ARG A 129 -27.82 -24.40 0.95
N ALA A 130 -27.68 -25.12 -0.16
CA ALA A 130 -27.30 -24.55 -1.46
C ALA A 130 -28.21 -23.41 -1.92
N ALA A 131 -29.52 -23.48 -1.59
CA ALA A 131 -30.50 -22.45 -1.93
C ALA A 131 -30.28 -21.10 -1.22
N ASP A 132 -29.50 -21.06 -0.14
CA ASP A 132 -29.17 -19.85 0.60
C ASP A 132 -27.91 -19.15 0.04
N ALA A 133 -27.22 -19.76 -0.92
CA ALA A 133 -26.01 -19.20 -1.51
C ALA A 133 -26.33 -18.02 -2.44
N PRO A 134 -25.58 -16.90 -2.36
CA PRO A 134 -25.66 -15.85 -3.35
C PRO A 134 -25.18 -16.36 -4.72
N PRO A 135 -25.57 -15.70 -5.83
CA PRO A 135 -25.05 -16.02 -7.15
C PRO A 135 -23.50 -15.98 -7.14
N PRO A 136 -22.83 -16.93 -7.83
CA PRO A 136 -21.39 -16.91 -7.96
C PRO A 136 -20.90 -15.60 -8.59
N ARG A 137 -19.78 -15.06 -8.10
CA ARG A 137 -19.10 -13.96 -8.79
C ARG A 137 -18.36 -14.49 -10.00
N THR A 138 -18.45 -13.74 -11.09
CA THR A 138 -17.63 -13.95 -12.28
C THR A 138 -16.47 -12.96 -12.27
N PHE A 139 -15.31 -13.41 -12.72
CA PHE A 139 -14.11 -12.61 -12.83
C PHE A 139 -13.57 -12.74 -14.26
N ALA A 140 -13.03 -11.65 -14.80
CA ALA A 140 -12.21 -11.74 -16.00
C ALA A 140 -10.98 -12.64 -15.71
N SER A 141 -10.51 -13.33 -16.73
CA SER A 141 -9.23 -14.04 -16.65
C SER A 141 -8.12 -13.05 -16.31
N THR A 142 -7.10 -13.48 -15.55
CA THR A 142 -5.93 -12.64 -15.25
C THR A 142 -5.13 -12.25 -16.50
N SER A 143 -5.38 -12.93 -17.62
CA SER A 143 -4.81 -12.60 -18.93
C SER A 143 -5.72 -11.74 -19.82
N GLU A 144 -6.88 -11.29 -19.31
CA GLU A 144 -7.86 -10.49 -20.05
C GLU A 144 -8.00 -9.08 -19.46
N TRP A 145 -8.43 -8.14 -20.31
CA TRP A 145 -8.72 -6.79 -19.87
C TRP A 145 -10.02 -6.76 -19.05
N THR A 146 -9.93 -6.31 -17.81
CA THR A 146 -11.07 -6.31 -16.86
C THR A 146 -12.11 -5.23 -17.20
N TYR A 147 -11.66 -4.13 -17.83
CA TYR A 147 -12.48 -2.92 -18.05
C TYR A 147 -12.84 -2.70 -19.52
N GLY A 148 -12.85 -3.77 -20.31
CA GLY A 148 -13.16 -3.76 -21.74
C GLY A 148 -11.91 -3.59 -22.61
N GLU A 149 -12.11 -3.53 -23.93
CA GLU A 149 -11.01 -3.46 -24.89
C GLU A 149 -10.27 -2.12 -24.82
N PRO A 150 -8.94 -2.11 -24.66
CA PRO A 150 -8.14 -0.91 -24.72
C PRO A 150 -8.05 -0.36 -26.15
N ASP A 151 -7.78 0.93 -26.27
CA ASP A 151 -7.51 1.57 -27.56
C ASP A 151 -6.04 1.45 -27.96
N LEU A 152 -5.15 1.24 -26.99
CA LEU A 152 -3.72 1.04 -27.18
C LEU A 152 -3.23 -0.08 -26.26
N VAL A 153 -2.50 -1.03 -26.82
CA VAL A 153 -1.77 -2.04 -26.07
C VAL A 153 -0.28 -1.90 -26.36
N VAL A 154 0.51 -1.72 -25.30
CA VAL A 154 1.97 -1.70 -25.37
C VAL A 154 2.51 -2.88 -24.58
N ARG A 155 3.46 -3.60 -25.13
CA ARG A 155 4.07 -4.78 -24.52
C ARG A 155 5.58 -4.65 -24.53
N MET A 156 6.25 -5.13 -23.49
CA MET A 156 7.70 -5.30 -23.49
C MET A 156 8.14 -6.04 -24.76
N GLU A 157 9.19 -5.58 -25.40
CA GLU A 157 9.70 -6.22 -26.64
C GLU A 157 10.49 -7.49 -26.31
N LYS A 158 11.33 -7.42 -25.29
CA LYS A 158 12.21 -8.51 -24.85
C LYS A 158 11.63 -9.25 -23.64
N GLY A 159 11.26 -8.52 -22.60
CA GLY A 159 10.89 -9.12 -21.30
C GLY A 159 12.07 -9.67 -20.52
N PHE A 160 11.80 -10.37 -19.41
CA PHE A 160 12.84 -10.84 -18.49
C PHE A 160 12.64 -12.29 -18.08
N LYS A 161 13.76 -13.03 -18.05
CA LYS A 161 13.84 -14.35 -17.47
C LYS A 161 14.01 -14.21 -15.95
N ILE A 162 13.16 -14.89 -15.19
CA ILE A 162 13.17 -14.89 -13.72
C ILE A 162 13.67 -16.26 -13.29
N PRO A 163 14.83 -16.34 -12.59
CA PRO A 163 15.38 -17.62 -12.14
C PRO A 163 14.50 -18.24 -11.05
N ALA A 164 14.61 -19.55 -10.86
CA ALA A 164 13.88 -20.25 -9.80
C ALA A 164 14.29 -19.77 -8.39
N GLN A 165 15.54 -19.37 -8.24
CA GLN A 165 16.13 -18.93 -6.97
C GLN A 165 17.10 -17.76 -7.21
N GLY A 166 17.29 -16.93 -6.20
CA GLY A 166 18.20 -15.79 -6.26
C GLY A 166 17.63 -14.60 -5.47
N PRO A 167 18.36 -13.50 -5.42
CA PRO A 167 17.86 -12.26 -4.85
C PRO A 167 16.79 -11.64 -5.76
N ASP A 168 15.98 -10.77 -5.18
CA ASP A 168 15.10 -9.87 -5.94
C ASP A 168 15.90 -9.00 -6.89
N PHE A 169 15.31 -8.67 -8.03
CA PHE A 169 15.91 -7.75 -8.99
C PHE A 169 14.85 -6.88 -9.67
N ILE A 170 15.27 -5.68 -10.09
CA ILE A 170 14.38 -4.64 -10.59
C ILE A 170 14.93 -4.16 -11.94
N PRO A 171 14.70 -4.89 -13.04
CA PRO A 171 15.08 -4.43 -14.36
C PRO A 171 14.04 -3.49 -14.95
N ASP A 172 14.46 -2.72 -15.97
CA ASP A 172 13.58 -1.90 -16.76
C ASP A 172 13.75 -2.12 -18.26
N GLU A 173 12.69 -1.84 -19.03
CA GLU A 173 12.68 -1.89 -20.47
C GLU A 173 11.89 -0.71 -21.04
N ILE A 174 12.53 0.04 -21.97
CA ILE A 174 11.91 1.18 -22.63
C ILE A 174 11.31 0.75 -23.95
N VAL A 175 10.05 1.09 -24.17
CA VAL A 175 9.28 0.76 -25.39
C VAL A 175 8.65 2.04 -25.96
N ASP A 176 8.73 2.21 -27.26
CA ASP A 176 8.06 3.32 -27.96
C ASP A 176 6.61 2.92 -28.32
N PRO A 177 5.59 3.52 -27.68
CA PRO A 177 4.19 3.25 -27.96
C PRO A 177 3.72 3.84 -29.30
N LYS A 178 4.57 4.57 -30.05
CA LYS A 178 4.28 5.23 -31.33
C LYS A 178 3.14 6.25 -31.25
N LEU A 179 3.11 7.03 -30.15
CA LEU A 179 2.11 8.08 -29.99
C LEU A 179 2.33 9.22 -30.99
N THR A 180 1.36 9.45 -31.87
CA THR A 180 1.40 10.48 -32.91
C THR A 180 0.71 11.77 -32.52
N GLU A 181 -0.07 11.77 -31.45
CA GLU A 181 -0.82 12.90 -30.88
C GLU A 181 -0.93 12.79 -29.37
N ASP A 182 -1.23 13.89 -28.68
CA ASP A 182 -1.54 13.88 -27.25
C ASP A 182 -2.86 13.13 -26.99
N ARG A 183 -2.89 12.27 -25.97
CA ARG A 183 -4.07 11.48 -25.62
C ARG A 183 -4.38 11.60 -24.12
N TYR A 184 -5.67 11.58 -23.80
CA TYR A 184 -6.20 11.61 -22.45
C TYR A 184 -6.63 10.19 -22.02
N VAL A 185 -6.06 9.70 -20.92
CA VAL A 185 -6.29 8.35 -20.42
C VAL A 185 -7.59 8.29 -19.62
N LYS A 186 -8.46 7.34 -19.94
CA LYS A 186 -9.69 7.05 -19.18
C LYS A 186 -9.47 5.94 -18.16
N TRP A 187 -8.77 4.89 -18.55
CA TRP A 187 -8.26 3.86 -17.66
C TRP A 187 -6.98 3.25 -18.25
N VAL A 188 -6.20 2.66 -17.37
CA VAL A 188 -4.99 1.90 -17.72
C VAL A 188 -4.92 0.65 -16.87
N GLN A 189 -4.45 -0.48 -17.46
CA GLN A 189 -4.29 -1.76 -16.78
C GLN A 189 -2.98 -2.41 -17.18
N ILE A 190 -2.25 -2.96 -16.20
CA ILE A 190 -1.06 -3.82 -16.44
C ILE A 190 -1.46 -5.28 -16.33
N ILE A 191 -0.96 -6.11 -17.24
CA ILE A 191 -1.08 -7.56 -17.18
C ILE A 191 0.32 -8.18 -17.31
N PRO A 192 0.90 -8.69 -16.22
CA PRO A 192 2.10 -9.52 -16.25
C PRO A 192 1.80 -10.90 -16.86
N ASP A 193 2.79 -11.54 -17.49
CA ASP A 193 2.67 -12.96 -17.85
C ASP A 193 3.01 -13.85 -16.61
N ALA A 194 3.93 -13.39 -15.75
CA ALA A 194 4.40 -14.12 -14.57
C ALA A 194 3.84 -13.55 -13.24
N HIS A 195 2.52 -13.52 -13.07
CA HIS A 195 1.84 -12.92 -11.89
C HIS A 195 2.40 -13.34 -10.53
N ARG A 196 2.92 -14.58 -10.38
CA ARG A 196 3.47 -15.09 -9.12
C ARG A 196 4.84 -14.53 -8.79
N ALA A 197 5.59 -14.13 -9.83
CA ALA A 197 6.94 -13.62 -9.69
C ALA A 197 7.00 -12.08 -9.57
N VAL A 198 5.96 -11.38 -10.01
CA VAL A 198 5.89 -9.91 -9.97
C VAL A 198 5.37 -9.47 -8.62
N HIS A 199 6.24 -8.88 -7.79
CA HIS A 199 5.89 -8.30 -6.50
C HIS A 199 5.12 -6.99 -6.70
N HIS A 200 5.70 -6.06 -7.45
CA HIS A 200 5.05 -4.87 -8.01
C HIS A 200 5.72 -4.46 -9.32
N ALA A 201 5.05 -3.64 -10.11
CA ALA A 201 5.59 -3.11 -11.35
C ALA A 201 5.06 -1.71 -11.62
N HIS A 202 5.86 -0.90 -12.30
CA HIS A 202 5.47 0.42 -12.77
C HIS A 202 5.54 0.50 -14.29
N VAL A 203 4.67 1.29 -14.88
CA VAL A 203 4.87 1.84 -16.21
C VAL A 203 5.03 3.35 -16.05
N TYR A 204 6.24 3.82 -16.29
CA TYR A 204 6.51 5.25 -16.37
C TYR A 204 6.35 5.74 -17.80
N VAL A 205 6.00 7.01 -17.94
CA VAL A 205 5.97 7.72 -19.20
C VAL A 205 7.13 8.71 -19.21
N ASP A 206 8.13 8.44 -20.02
CA ASP A 206 9.25 9.33 -20.25
C ASP A 206 8.83 10.35 -21.31
N LEU A 207 8.69 11.61 -20.90
CA LEU A 207 8.22 12.71 -21.75
C LEU A 207 9.31 13.15 -22.72
N PRO A 208 8.96 13.62 -23.94
CA PRO A 208 9.89 14.22 -24.85
C PRO A 208 10.60 15.44 -24.24
N GLU A 209 11.80 15.74 -24.73
CA GLU A 209 12.51 16.96 -24.36
C GLU A 209 11.69 18.22 -24.69
N GLY A 210 11.82 19.25 -23.84
CA GLY A 210 11.17 20.54 -24.04
C GLY A 210 9.69 20.61 -23.66
N ILE A 211 9.13 19.55 -23.07
CA ILE A 211 7.78 19.61 -22.50
C ILE A 211 7.80 20.46 -21.22
N ASP A 212 6.84 21.38 -21.10
CA ASP A 212 6.61 22.13 -19.87
C ASP A 212 6.07 21.22 -18.78
N THR A 213 6.99 20.68 -17.96
CA THR A 213 6.66 19.82 -16.84
C THR A 213 6.00 20.58 -15.68
N ASP A 214 6.27 21.88 -15.54
CA ASP A 214 5.65 22.73 -14.52
C ASP A 214 4.18 23.00 -14.82
N GLY A 215 3.87 23.23 -16.09
CA GLY A 215 2.49 23.35 -16.55
C GLY A 215 1.68 22.08 -16.36
N LEU A 216 2.33 20.93 -16.40
CA LEU A 216 1.71 19.62 -16.08
C LEU A 216 1.71 19.31 -14.58
N GLY A 217 2.31 20.14 -13.73
CA GLY A 217 2.46 19.87 -12.30
C GLY A 217 3.54 18.86 -11.96
N LEU A 218 4.39 18.47 -12.90
CA LEU A 218 5.43 17.44 -12.72
C LEU A 218 6.74 18.02 -12.15
N GLY A 219 7.03 19.31 -12.35
CA GLY A 219 8.25 19.99 -11.87
C GLY A 219 8.35 20.17 -10.37
N MET A 220 7.35 19.72 -9.61
CA MET A 220 7.16 20.05 -8.21
C MET A 220 7.68 18.97 -7.26
N GLY A 221 8.80 18.36 -7.57
CA GLY A 221 9.63 17.72 -6.52
C GLY A 221 9.50 16.22 -6.33
N SER A 222 9.00 15.45 -7.29
CA SER A 222 8.88 14.02 -7.05
C SER A 222 9.38 13.12 -8.17
N ASN A 223 9.52 13.60 -9.38
CA ASN A 223 9.90 12.74 -10.49
C ASN A 223 11.38 12.91 -10.85
N VAL A 224 12.03 11.81 -11.16
CA VAL A 224 13.39 11.83 -11.69
C VAL A 224 13.32 12.19 -13.15
N GLY A 225 13.78 13.39 -13.49
CA GLY A 225 13.77 13.87 -14.87
C GLY A 225 12.35 14.13 -15.40
N ASN A 226 12.16 13.89 -16.70
CA ASN A 226 10.90 14.09 -17.42
C ASN A 226 9.97 12.87 -17.37
N SER A 227 10.04 12.05 -16.33
CA SER A 227 9.22 10.84 -16.19
C SER A 227 7.98 11.07 -15.34
N MET A 228 6.86 10.51 -15.76
CA MET A 228 5.59 10.49 -15.04
C MET A 228 5.18 9.04 -14.77
N ASP A 229 4.74 8.73 -13.55
CA ASP A 229 4.15 7.42 -13.27
C ASP A 229 2.76 7.32 -13.92
N LEU A 230 2.59 6.33 -14.81
CA LEU A 230 1.33 6.07 -15.48
C LEU A 230 0.45 5.17 -14.63
N ILE A 231 1.02 4.07 -14.14
CA ILE A 231 0.33 3.07 -13.32
C ILE A 231 1.34 2.24 -12.53
N GLU A 232 0.95 1.87 -11.33
CA GLU A 232 1.61 0.84 -10.54
C GLU A 232 0.74 -0.41 -10.43
N TYR A 233 1.34 -1.57 -10.68
CA TYR A 233 0.77 -2.89 -10.44
C TYR A 233 1.22 -3.42 -9.09
N GLY A 234 0.29 -3.96 -8.32
CA GLY A 234 0.55 -4.70 -7.10
C GLY A 234 -0.54 -5.72 -6.85
N ALA A 235 -0.37 -6.58 -5.85
CA ALA A 235 -1.38 -7.58 -5.52
C ALA A 235 -2.72 -6.91 -5.17
N GLY A 236 -3.73 -7.11 -6.03
CA GLY A 236 -5.06 -6.50 -5.90
C GLY A 236 -5.22 -5.12 -6.54
N ASN A 237 -4.17 -4.56 -7.13
CA ASN A 237 -4.20 -3.32 -7.90
C ASN A 237 -3.53 -3.53 -9.25
N ASP A 238 -4.31 -3.85 -10.26
CA ASP A 238 -3.86 -4.10 -11.64
C ASP A 238 -4.30 -3.01 -12.62
N ALA A 239 -5.16 -2.08 -12.18
CA ALA A 239 -5.70 -1.03 -13.03
C ALA A 239 -5.99 0.28 -12.29
N ASP A 240 -5.80 1.38 -13.01
CA ASP A 240 -6.25 2.71 -12.62
C ASP A 240 -7.38 3.18 -13.51
N ILE A 241 -8.53 3.42 -12.89
CA ILE A 241 -9.70 4.01 -13.53
C ILE A 241 -9.82 5.45 -13.03
N PHE A 242 -9.68 6.40 -13.94
CA PHE A 242 -9.78 7.80 -13.58
C PHE A 242 -11.26 8.20 -13.43
N PRO A 243 -11.64 8.84 -12.30
CA PRO A 243 -12.98 9.40 -12.14
C PRO A 243 -13.37 10.31 -13.29
N ASP A 244 -14.66 10.43 -13.58
CA ASP A 244 -15.16 11.28 -14.66
C ASP A 244 -14.61 12.72 -14.54
N GLY A 245 -14.08 13.22 -15.67
CA GLY A 245 -13.46 14.53 -15.74
C GLY A 245 -11.99 14.58 -15.29
N THR A 246 -11.41 13.47 -14.85
CA THR A 246 -9.97 13.35 -14.53
C THR A 246 -9.24 12.48 -15.54
N THR A 247 -7.94 12.70 -15.72
CA THR A 247 -7.10 11.98 -16.68
C THR A 247 -5.62 12.11 -16.34
N LYS A 248 -4.80 11.13 -16.73
CA LYS A 248 -3.38 11.36 -17.03
C LYS A 248 -3.24 11.65 -18.52
N ILE A 249 -2.31 12.54 -18.90
CA ILE A 249 -2.07 12.89 -20.29
C ILE A 249 -0.84 12.17 -20.82
N LEU A 250 -0.97 11.54 -21.97
CA LEU A 250 0.16 10.99 -22.73
C LEU A 250 0.50 11.95 -23.85
N LYS A 251 1.70 12.49 -23.84
CA LYS A 251 2.19 13.42 -24.85
C LYS A 251 2.68 12.66 -26.09
N LYS A 252 2.47 13.26 -27.27
CA LYS A 252 3.05 12.76 -28.51
C LYS A 252 4.55 12.52 -28.35
N GLY A 253 5.05 11.36 -28.79
CA GLY A 253 6.47 11.01 -28.75
C GLY A 253 7.00 10.57 -27.38
N SER A 254 6.13 10.42 -26.37
CA SER A 254 6.53 9.81 -25.08
C SER A 254 6.93 8.36 -25.26
N LEU A 255 7.88 7.90 -24.43
CA LEU A 255 8.29 6.50 -24.33
C LEU A 255 7.69 5.90 -23.07
N PHE A 256 7.48 4.58 -23.07
CA PHE A 256 7.05 3.83 -21.89
C PHE A 256 8.22 3.06 -21.33
N ARG A 257 8.50 3.24 -20.04
CA ARG A 257 9.48 2.48 -19.30
C ARG A 257 8.77 1.54 -18.34
N PHE A 258 8.86 0.25 -18.64
CA PHE A 258 8.38 -0.82 -17.77
C PHE A 258 9.47 -1.14 -16.74
N GLU A 259 9.15 -0.99 -15.47
CA GLU A 259 10.01 -1.37 -14.36
C GLU A 259 9.28 -2.41 -13.52
N ALA A 260 9.89 -3.55 -13.26
CA ALA A 260 9.24 -4.60 -12.48
C ALA A 260 10.15 -5.14 -11.39
N HIS A 261 9.62 -5.27 -10.18
CA HIS A 261 10.27 -5.92 -9.06
C HIS A 261 9.91 -7.40 -9.07
N TYR A 262 10.87 -8.23 -9.45
CA TYR A 262 10.71 -9.68 -9.53
C TYR A 262 11.22 -10.36 -8.26
N HIS A 263 10.42 -11.31 -7.77
CA HIS A 263 10.73 -12.18 -6.64
C HIS A 263 10.77 -13.65 -7.10
N PRO A 264 11.95 -14.32 -7.11
CA PRO A 264 12.05 -15.75 -7.42
C PRO A 264 11.25 -16.60 -6.43
N TYR A 265 10.43 -17.54 -6.93
CA TYR A 265 9.50 -18.31 -6.10
C TYR A 265 9.64 -19.84 -6.22
N GLY A 266 10.80 -20.33 -6.63
CA GLY A 266 11.11 -21.76 -6.74
C GLY A 266 10.94 -22.37 -8.12
N GLU A 267 10.41 -21.63 -9.09
CA GLU A 267 10.23 -22.02 -10.48
C GLU A 267 10.87 -20.99 -11.40
N GLU A 268 11.58 -21.47 -12.44
CA GLU A 268 12.06 -20.59 -13.49
C GLU A 268 10.88 -20.16 -14.36
N THR A 269 10.73 -18.87 -14.61
CA THR A 269 9.65 -18.32 -15.43
C THR A 269 10.13 -17.15 -16.29
N TYR A 270 9.25 -16.65 -17.15
CA TYR A 270 9.53 -15.54 -18.04
C TYR A 270 8.37 -14.54 -17.99
N ASP A 271 8.68 -13.27 -17.85
CA ASP A 271 7.67 -12.22 -17.85
C ASP A 271 7.88 -11.25 -19.02
N ARG A 272 6.77 -10.93 -19.68
CA ARG A 272 6.71 -9.96 -20.75
C ARG A 272 5.42 -9.16 -20.63
N GLN A 273 5.45 -8.21 -19.71
CA GLN A 273 4.28 -7.42 -19.32
C GLN A 273 3.69 -6.64 -20.49
N ARG A 274 2.39 -6.43 -20.42
CA ARG A 274 1.68 -5.53 -21.31
C ARG A 274 0.82 -4.55 -20.52
N VAL A 275 0.70 -3.34 -21.04
CA VAL A 275 -0.21 -2.31 -20.54
C VAL A 275 -1.27 -2.02 -21.61
N GLY A 276 -2.54 -2.03 -21.18
CA GLY A 276 -3.69 -1.63 -21.97
C GLY A 276 -4.21 -0.29 -21.53
N ILE A 277 -4.51 0.59 -22.47
CA ILE A 277 -4.92 1.96 -22.20
C ILE A 277 -6.19 2.28 -22.97
N LYS A 278 -7.21 2.75 -22.26
CA LYS A 278 -8.41 3.33 -22.85
C LYS A 278 -8.30 4.84 -22.82
N PHE A 279 -8.59 5.46 -23.95
CA PHE A 279 -8.57 6.91 -24.07
C PHE A 279 -9.96 7.52 -23.99
N TYR A 280 -10.04 8.77 -23.62
CA TYR A 280 -11.21 9.58 -23.90
C TYR A 280 -11.39 9.73 -25.42
N PRO A 281 -12.62 9.85 -25.92
CA PRO A 281 -12.88 10.11 -27.34
C PRO A 281 -12.12 11.35 -27.82
N LYS A 282 -11.69 11.35 -29.09
CA LYS A 282 -11.05 12.52 -29.70
C LYS A 282 -11.93 13.76 -29.57
N GLY A 283 -11.32 14.88 -29.21
CA GLY A 283 -12.00 16.15 -28.97
C GLY A 283 -12.57 16.33 -27.56
N VAL A 284 -12.59 15.28 -26.75
CA VAL A 284 -12.95 15.39 -25.33
C VAL A 284 -11.69 15.71 -24.52
N VAL A 285 -11.71 16.87 -23.85
CA VAL A 285 -10.65 17.30 -22.94
C VAL A 285 -11.17 17.18 -21.52
N PRO A 286 -10.67 16.23 -20.72
CA PRO A 286 -11.05 16.11 -19.31
C PRO A 286 -10.65 17.36 -18.52
N LYS A 287 -11.45 17.68 -17.51
CA LYS A 287 -11.31 18.92 -16.75
C LYS A 287 -10.04 18.98 -15.91
N TYR A 288 -9.59 17.83 -15.37
CA TYR A 288 -8.48 17.75 -14.43
C TYR A 288 -7.41 16.77 -14.91
N VAL A 289 -6.18 17.25 -15.04
CA VAL A 289 -5.02 16.39 -15.29
C VAL A 289 -4.45 15.95 -13.95
N VAL A 290 -4.33 14.64 -13.78
CA VAL A 290 -3.78 13.98 -12.59
C VAL A 290 -2.30 13.71 -12.82
N THR A 291 -1.50 14.01 -11.82
CA THR A 291 -0.08 13.68 -11.77
C THR A 291 0.24 12.93 -10.48
N SER A 292 1.08 11.91 -10.57
CA SER A 292 1.54 11.15 -9.40
C SER A 292 2.79 11.80 -8.83
N HIS A 293 2.78 12.06 -7.53
CA HIS A 293 3.88 12.67 -6.80
C HIS A 293 4.41 11.74 -5.74
N ARG A 294 5.73 11.63 -5.67
CA ARG A 294 6.42 10.81 -4.68
C ARG A 294 6.97 11.69 -3.56
N ILE A 295 6.23 11.78 -2.46
CA ILE A 295 6.62 12.55 -1.26
C ILE A 295 7.59 11.70 -0.45
N ARG A 296 8.89 11.94 -0.59
CA ARG A 296 9.95 11.17 0.10
C ARG A 296 10.12 11.66 1.52
N THR A 297 10.02 10.76 2.50
CA THR A 297 10.40 11.04 3.89
C THR A 297 11.90 10.75 4.11
N GLY A 298 12.53 11.45 5.04
CA GLY A 298 13.93 11.24 5.40
C GLY A 298 14.76 12.52 5.42
N VAL A 299 16.00 12.40 5.82
CA VAL A 299 16.96 13.52 5.85
C VAL A 299 17.32 13.86 4.40
N GLY A 300 17.18 15.11 4.02
CA GLY A 300 17.56 15.57 2.68
C GLY A 300 16.50 15.35 1.61
N SER A 301 15.24 15.33 2.02
CA SER A 301 14.09 15.20 1.13
C SER A 301 13.98 16.29 0.05
N ASP A 302 14.74 17.36 0.16
CA ASP A 302 14.97 18.30 -0.92
C ASP A 302 16.38 18.08 -1.50
N TRP A 303 16.43 17.32 -2.59
CA TRP A 303 17.66 17.01 -3.29
C TRP A 303 18.42 18.27 -3.70
N THR A 304 17.74 19.32 -4.09
CA THR A 304 18.38 20.56 -4.55
C THR A 304 19.03 21.34 -3.41
N LEU A 305 18.41 21.38 -2.22
CA LEU A 305 18.94 22.10 -1.06
C LEU A 305 20.08 21.33 -0.36
N ASN A 306 20.09 20.00 -0.47
CA ASN A 306 21.12 19.16 0.19
C ASN A 306 22.18 18.64 -0.76
N ARG A 307 22.01 18.79 -2.07
CA ARG A 307 22.98 18.32 -3.06
C ARG A 307 24.38 18.88 -2.79
N GLU A 308 24.49 20.21 -2.68
CA GLU A 308 25.78 20.88 -2.42
C GLU A 308 26.41 20.42 -1.11
N ARG A 309 25.60 20.23 -0.06
CA ARG A 309 26.08 19.78 1.24
C ARG A 309 26.52 18.33 1.22
N ILE A 310 25.82 17.46 0.50
CA ILE A 310 26.16 16.05 0.32
C ILE A 310 27.43 15.95 -0.55
N GLU A 311 27.49 16.69 -1.64
CA GLU A 311 28.68 16.77 -2.51
C GLU A 311 29.90 17.25 -1.72
N ASP A 312 29.78 18.30 -0.90
CA ASP A 312 30.85 18.78 -0.01
C ASP A 312 31.30 17.71 1.00
N LEU A 313 30.37 16.99 1.63
CA LEU A 313 30.69 15.89 2.56
C LEU A 313 31.38 14.73 1.86
N LEU A 314 30.94 14.34 0.66
CA LEU A 314 31.56 13.27 -0.11
C LEU A 314 32.96 13.65 -0.61
N LEU A 315 33.13 14.89 -1.09
CA LEU A 315 34.44 15.42 -1.49
C LEU A 315 35.43 15.44 -0.30
N ARG A 316 34.97 15.89 0.87
CA ARG A 316 35.80 15.87 2.11
C ARG A 316 36.14 14.46 2.56
N ALA A 317 35.28 13.48 2.29
CA ALA A 317 35.55 12.07 2.54
C ALA A 317 36.44 11.41 1.46
N GLY A 318 36.92 12.17 0.48
CA GLY A 318 37.83 11.70 -0.57
C GLY A 318 37.16 10.98 -1.75
N HIS A 319 35.82 11.06 -1.85
CA HIS A 319 35.09 10.50 -2.99
C HIS A 319 35.17 11.42 -4.21
N LYS A 320 35.41 10.85 -5.39
CA LYS A 320 35.29 11.57 -6.65
C LYS A 320 33.84 11.61 -7.05
N LEU A 321 33.30 12.82 -7.23
CA LEU A 321 31.95 12.99 -7.80
C LEU A 321 32.12 13.10 -9.32
N SER A 322 31.44 12.24 -10.06
CA SER A 322 31.28 12.39 -11.51
C SER A 322 30.14 13.42 -11.74
N ILE A 323 30.49 14.52 -12.40
CA ILE A 323 29.53 15.58 -12.73
C ILE A 323 28.62 15.15 -13.89
N ASP A 324 29.03 14.12 -14.64
CA ASP A 324 28.38 13.65 -15.87
C ASP A 324 27.44 12.45 -15.65
N GLU A 325 27.23 12.01 -14.42
CA GLU A 325 26.29 10.93 -14.15
C GLU A 325 24.86 11.44 -14.15
N PRO A 326 23.96 10.77 -14.92
CA PRO A 326 22.55 11.14 -14.94
C PRO A 326 21.96 11.03 -13.54
N ALA A 327 21.08 11.95 -13.22
CA ALA A 327 20.51 12.23 -11.92
C ALA A 327 19.74 11.04 -11.33
N MET A 328 20.39 10.03 -10.90
CA MET A 328 20.07 9.04 -9.86
C MET A 328 21.09 7.90 -9.93
N PRO A 329 21.87 7.68 -8.89
CA PRO A 329 22.61 6.43 -8.79
C PRO A 329 21.58 5.29 -8.80
N THR A 330 21.76 4.32 -9.67
CA THR A 330 21.08 3.03 -9.56
C THR A 330 21.35 2.44 -8.17
N GLY A 331 20.49 1.59 -7.64
CA GLY A 331 20.66 1.00 -6.30
C GLY A 331 22.06 0.44 -6.03
N ALA A 332 22.79 0.02 -7.07
CA ALA A 332 24.19 -0.40 -7.00
C ALA A 332 25.14 0.74 -6.54
N LEU A 333 25.03 1.94 -7.10
CA LEU A 333 25.89 3.07 -6.73
C LEU A 333 25.65 3.54 -5.30
N ILE A 334 24.41 3.41 -4.79
CA ILE A 334 24.08 3.74 -3.41
C ILE A 334 24.62 2.68 -2.45
N ALA A 335 24.56 1.41 -2.83
CA ALA A 335 25.15 0.32 -2.06
C ALA A 335 26.69 0.45 -1.95
N GLU A 336 27.34 1.03 -2.96
CA GLU A 336 28.78 1.30 -2.98
C GLU A 336 29.18 2.52 -2.14
N ASN A 337 28.24 3.41 -1.81
CA ASN A 337 28.48 4.62 -1.02
C ASN A 337 27.54 4.75 0.19
N PRO A 338 27.91 4.15 1.35
CA PRO A 338 27.10 4.18 2.57
C PRO A 338 26.75 5.60 3.05
N LEU A 339 27.63 6.59 2.82
CA LEU A 339 27.37 7.98 3.23
C LEU A 339 26.23 8.59 2.40
N HIS A 340 26.15 8.24 1.13
CA HIS A 340 25.09 8.69 0.23
C HIS A 340 23.75 8.12 0.66
N ALA A 341 23.69 6.82 0.93
CA ALA A 341 22.47 6.17 1.43
C ALA A 341 22.00 6.77 2.76
N ALA A 342 22.91 7.02 3.70
CA ALA A 342 22.60 7.62 5.00
C ALA A 342 22.13 9.07 4.92
N ALA A 343 22.52 9.82 3.88
CA ALA A 343 22.08 11.21 3.68
C ALA A 343 20.59 11.34 3.32
N PHE A 344 20.00 10.31 2.70
CA PHE A 344 18.58 10.31 2.33
C PHE A 344 17.70 9.70 3.40
N LEU A 345 18.11 8.60 3.99
CA LEU A 345 17.38 7.91 5.03
C LEU A 345 18.39 7.27 5.98
N SER A 346 18.27 7.49 7.27
CA SER A 346 19.19 6.94 8.26
C SER A 346 18.38 6.30 9.39
N ILE A 347 18.47 4.96 9.47
CA ILE A 347 17.78 4.17 10.48
C ILE A 347 18.81 3.49 11.36
N PRO A 348 18.98 3.95 12.62
CA PRO A 348 19.97 3.37 13.53
C PRO A 348 19.61 1.93 13.94
N PRO A 349 20.61 1.14 14.39
CA PRO A 349 20.39 -0.18 14.96
C PRO A 349 19.43 -0.16 16.16
N ASN A 350 18.61 -1.21 16.28
CA ASN A 350 17.73 -1.45 17.44
C ASN A 350 16.80 -0.27 17.79
N THR A 351 16.37 0.52 16.80
CA THR A 351 15.48 1.67 17.00
C THR A 351 14.24 1.60 16.11
N VAL A 352 13.20 2.30 16.55
CA VAL A 352 12.11 2.71 15.66
C VAL A 352 12.37 4.15 15.25
N ALA A 353 12.75 4.34 13.99
CA ALA A 353 13.06 5.64 13.44
C ALA A 353 11.82 6.29 12.83
N ARG A 354 11.65 7.60 13.02
CA ARG A 354 10.58 8.39 12.44
C ARG A 354 11.18 9.41 11.47
N HIS A 355 10.64 9.44 10.26
CA HIS A 355 11.04 10.39 9.21
C HIS A 355 9.81 11.10 8.67
N GLU A 356 9.99 12.33 8.20
CA GLU A 356 8.88 13.15 7.75
C GLU A 356 9.25 14.04 6.56
N ARG A 357 8.23 14.49 5.85
CA ARG A 357 8.34 15.42 4.74
C ARG A 357 7.15 16.37 4.73
N PHE A 358 7.43 17.65 4.56
CA PHE A 358 6.46 18.70 4.32
C PHE A 358 6.51 19.12 2.86
N TRP A 359 5.37 19.03 2.18
CA TRP A 359 5.24 19.41 0.77
C TRP A 359 4.14 20.46 0.61
N PRO A 360 4.49 21.75 0.45
CA PRO A 360 3.50 22.81 0.25
C PRO A 360 2.87 22.70 -1.15
N LEU A 361 1.54 22.78 -1.21
CA LEU A 361 0.80 22.85 -2.46
C LEU A 361 0.88 24.28 -3.05
N PRO A 362 1.49 24.47 -4.21
CA PRO A 362 1.66 25.82 -4.79
C PRO A 362 0.40 26.36 -5.45
N LYS A 363 -0.55 25.47 -5.76
CA LYS A 363 -1.85 25.75 -6.37
C LYS A 363 -2.93 25.01 -5.59
N PRO A 364 -4.21 25.42 -5.70
CA PRO A 364 -5.30 24.60 -5.20
C PRO A 364 -5.24 23.19 -5.84
N ALA A 365 -5.65 22.16 -5.10
CA ALA A 365 -5.49 20.80 -5.57
C ALA A 365 -6.60 19.87 -5.08
N LEU A 366 -6.85 18.83 -5.89
CA LEU A 366 -7.55 17.60 -5.49
C LEU A 366 -6.52 16.55 -5.18
N ILE A 367 -6.59 15.97 -3.98
CA ILE A 367 -5.79 14.80 -3.59
C ILE A 367 -6.67 13.57 -3.80
N ILE A 368 -6.25 12.68 -4.69
CA ILE A 368 -7.07 11.59 -5.23
C ILE A 368 -6.77 10.26 -4.56
N SER A 369 -5.49 10.01 -4.27
CA SER A 369 -5.02 8.75 -3.68
C SER A 369 -3.80 8.96 -2.80
N PHE A 370 -3.52 7.97 -1.97
CA PHE A 370 -2.28 7.85 -1.24
C PHE A 370 -1.82 6.41 -1.20
N GLN A 371 -0.53 6.18 -1.45
CA GLN A 371 0.09 4.87 -1.33
C GLN A 371 1.35 4.98 -0.47
N PRO A 372 1.36 4.35 0.69
CA PRO A 372 2.57 4.18 1.48
C PRO A 372 3.50 3.15 0.83
N HIS A 373 4.77 3.49 0.67
CA HIS A 373 5.80 2.60 0.15
C HIS A 373 7.05 2.65 1.04
N MET A 374 7.35 1.53 1.64
CA MET A 374 8.53 1.25 2.46
C MET A 374 8.96 -0.19 2.20
N HIS A 375 10.09 -0.62 2.77
CA HIS A 375 10.57 -2.00 2.67
C HIS A 375 10.35 -2.78 3.99
N PHE A 376 11.23 -3.74 4.31
CA PHE A 376 11.07 -4.68 5.45
C PHE A 376 10.90 -4.02 6.82
N ARG A 377 11.46 -2.82 7.01
CA ARG A 377 11.40 -2.12 8.30
C ARG A 377 10.25 -1.13 8.39
N GLY A 378 9.55 -0.90 7.27
CA GLY A 378 8.35 -0.07 7.28
C GLY A 378 7.31 -0.65 8.25
N SER A 379 6.79 0.21 9.15
CA SER A 379 5.80 -0.19 10.16
C SER A 379 4.53 0.65 10.14
N ARG A 380 4.64 1.93 9.76
CA ARG A 380 3.51 2.86 9.65
C ARG A 380 3.84 3.99 8.70
N MET A 381 2.85 4.47 7.95
CA MET A 381 2.97 5.72 7.20
C MET A 381 1.66 6.50 7.25
N MET A 382 1.77 7.82 7.47
CA MET A 382 0.63 8.72 7.58
C MET A 382 0.76 9.86 6.58
N LEU A 383 -0.36 10.27 6.00
CA LEU A 383 -0.52 11.51 5.25
C LEU A 383 -1.51 12.42 5.98
N GLU A 384 -1.11 13.64 6.26
CA GLU A 384 -2.00 14.69 6.78
C GLU A 384 -1.89 15.97 5.97
N ALA A 385 -2.93 16.79 6.01
CA ALA A 385 -2.94 18.14 5.48
C ALA A 385 -2.84 19.16 6.62
N ILE A 386 -1.93 20.13 6.49
CA ILE A 386 -1.84 21.30 7.35
C ILE A 386 -2.38 22.47 6.54
N HIS A 387 -3.54 22.97 6.93
CA HIS A 387 -4.22 24.07 6.25
C HIS A 387 -3.49 25.40 6.47
N PRO A 388 -3.71 26.42 5.62
CA PRO A 388 -3.11 27.74 5.80
C PRO A 388 -3.45 28.42 7.13
N ASP A 389 -4.55 28.03 7.77
CA ASP A 389 -4.97 28.50 9.11
C ASP A 389 -4.32 27.73 10.27
N GLY A 390 -3.47 26.74 9.97
CA GLY A 390 -2.79 25.89 10.93
C GLY A 390 -3.58 24.66 11.37
N ARG A 391 -4.84 24.49 10.96
CA ARG A 391 -5.64 23.29 11.24
C ARG A 391 -5.00 22.06 10.56
N ARG A 392 -4.96 20.93 11.28
CA ARG A 392 -4.42 19.66 10.78
C ARG A 392 -5.55 18.66 10.55
N GLU A 393 -5.45 17.91 9.48
CA GLU A 393 -6.42 16.89 9.08
C GLU A 393 -5.66 15.66 8.58
N VAL A 394 -5.82 14.52 9.27
CA VAL A 394 -5.24 13.26 8.81
C VAL A 394 -6.10 12.72 7.66
N LEU A 395 -5.47 12.47 6.53
CA LEU A 395 -6.13 11.98 5.32
C LEU A 395 -6.09 10.46 5.24
N THR A 396 -4.94 9.88 5.58
CA THR A 396 -4.71 8.42 5.60
C THR A 396 -3.67 8.10 6.66
N ASP A 397 -3.88 7.02 7.42
CA ASP A 397 -2.92 6.49 8.37
C ASP A 397 -2.83 4.97 8.19
N ALA A 398 -1.76 4.50 7.53
CA ALA A 398 -1.45 3.09 7.40
C ALA A 398 -0.75 2.61 8.69
N THR A 399 -1.54 2.30 9.72
CA THR A 399 -1.08 2.00 11.08
C THR A 399 -0.34 0.67 11.22
N HIS A 400 -0.49 -0.24 10.26
CA HIS A 400 0.14 -1.56 10.23
C HIS A 400 0.65 -1.85 8.82
N TYR A 401 1.65 -1.06 8.40
CA TYR A 401 2.23 -1.27 7.07
C TYR A 401 2.84 -2.66 6.95
N GLU A 402 2.61 -3.30 5.80
CA GLU A 402 3.16 -4.60 5.45
C GLU A 402 3.66 -4.52 4.01
N GLN A 403 4.95 -4.64 3.81
CA GLN A 403 5.62 -4.39 2.53
C GLN A 403 5.18 -5.31 1.38
N ASN A 404 4.61 -6.48 1.70
CA ASN A 404 4.07 -7.39 0.67
C ASN A 404 2.82 -6.85 -0.02
N TRP A 405 2.24 -5.74 0.49
CA TRP A 405 1.00 -5.15 0.01
C TRP A 405 1.21 -3.66 -0.29
N GLN A 406 1.55 -3.37 -1.53
CA GLN A 406 1.73 -2.01 -2.03
C GLN A 406 0.37 -1.43 -2.44
N ILE A 407 -0.48 -1.10 -1.45
CA ILE A 407 -1.87 -0.71 -1.68
C ILE A 407 -1.98 0.79 -1.95
N THR A 408 -2.58 1.14 -3.08
CA THR A 408 -3.01 2.50 -3.38
C THR A 408 -4.40 2.76 -2.82
N TYR A 409 -4.49 3.58 -1.79
CA TYR A 409 -5.76 3.98 -1.15
C TYR A 409 -6.39 5.14 -1.93
N LYS A 410 -7.38 4.84 -2.79
CA LYS A 410 -8.11 5.83 -3.60
C LYS A 410 -9.29 6.38 -2.81
N TYR A 411 -9.33 7.70 -2.59
CA TYR A 411 -10.43 8.34 -1.85
C TYR A 411 -11.74 8.27 -2.64
N LYS A 412 -12.85 7.87 -2.01
CA LYS A 412 -14.18 7.93 -2.65
C LYS A 412 -14.56 9.34 -3.07
N THR A 413 -14.16 10.31 -2.27
CA THR A 413 -14.27 11.73 -2.56
C THR A 413 -12.89 12.35 -2.44
N PRO A 414 -12.25 12.77 -3.54
CA PRO A 414 -10.95 13.44 -3.49
C PRO A 414 -10.97 14.62 -2.53
N HIS A 415 -9.92 14.79 -1.73
CA HIS A 415 -9.80 15.94 -0.84
C HIS A 415 -9.48 17.20 -1.64
N LEU A 416 -10.16 18.30 -1.32
CA LEU A 416 -9.97 19.59 -1.99
C LEU A 416 -9.29 20.58 -1.06
N PHE A 417 -8.13 21.08 -1.48
CA PHE A 417 -7.32 22.01 -0.69
C PHE A 417 -7.02 23.29 -1.43
N PRO A 418 -6.95 24.45 -0.72
CA PRO A 418 -6.44 25.69 -1.28
C PRO A 418 -4.92 25.63 -1.47
N ALA A 419 -4.39 26.56 -2.27
CA ALA A 419 -2.95 26.82 -2.32
C ALA A 419 -2.40 27.14 -0.93
N GLY A 420 -1.14 26.77 -0.67
CA GLY A 420 -0.50 26.95 0.63
C GLY A 420 -0.83 25.91 1.69
N THR A 421 -1.74 24.96 1.40
CA THR A 421 -1.88 23.77 2.23
C THR A 421 -0.60 22.93 2.13
N ILE A 422 -0.13 22.39 3.25
CA ILE A 422 1.06 21.54 3.31
C ILE A 422 0.61 20.09 3.46
N LEU A 423 1.00 19.22 2.54
CA LEU A 423 0.90 17.78 2.72
C LEU A 423 2.11 17.33 3.55
N HIS A 424 1.83 16.75 4.70
CA HIS A 424 2.83 16.24 5.63
C HIS A 424 2.78 14.72 5.66
N THR A 425 3.82 14.08 5.15
CA THR A 425 3.97 12.63 5.17
C THR A 425 4.95 12.24 6.26
N VAL A 426 4.56 11.23 7.04
CA VAL A 426 5.38 10.69 8.14
C VAL A 426 5.50 9.19 7.96
N SER A 427 6.71 8.66 8.03
CA SER A 427 7.00 7.22 8.01
C SER A 427 7.70 6.78 9.29
N TRP A 428 7.41 5.56 9.72
CA TRP A 428 8.08 4.88 10.84
C TRP A 428 8.71 3.59 10.34
N HIS A 429 9.98 3.39 10.70
CA HIS A 429 10.75 2.22 10.35
C HIS A 429 11.21 1.52 11.62
N ASP A 430 10.77 0.28 11.81
CA ASP A 430 11.12 -0.55 12.96
C ASP A 430 12.35 -1.43 12.64
N ASN A 431 13.52 -0.96 13.05
CA ASN A 431 14.79 -1.68 12.94
C ASN A 431 15.12 -2.46 14.22
N THR A 432 14.11 -2.88 14.99
CA THR A 432 14.32 -3.68 16.20
C THR A 432 14.14 -5.18 15.93
N ALA A 433 14.54 -6.01 16.90
CA ALA A 433 14.32 -7.45 16.87
C ALA A 433 12.83 -7.84 17.00
N ASN A 434 11.93 -6.91 17.37
CA ASN A 434 10.49 -7.17 17.42
C ASN A 434 9.85 -7.20 16.02
N ASN A 435 10.48 -6.58 15.04
CA ASN A 435 10.04 -6.66 13.66
C ASN A 435 10.46 -8.01 13.05
N LYS A 436 9.50 -8.90 12.86
CA LYS A 436 9.73 -10.26 12.31
C LYS A 436 10.29 -10.27 10.88
N HIS A 437 10.15 -9.17 10.13
CA HIS A 437 10.65 -9.03 8.77
C HIS A 437 12.05 -8.41 8.69
N ASN A 438 12.56 -7.88 9.81
CA ASN A 438 13.87 -7.26 9.85
C ASN A 438 14.99 -8.33 9.80
N PRO A 439 15.81 -8.38 8.74
CA PRO A 439 16.83 -9.41 8.62
C PRO A 439 18.01 -9.20 9.56
N ASP A 440 18.31 -7.96 9.96
CA ASP A 440 19.39 -7.62 10.87
C ASP A 440 19.10 -6.33 11.64
N PRO A 441 18.68 -6.42 12.91
CA PRO A 441 18.41 -5.26 13.75
C PRO A 441 19.68 -4.52 14.22
N THR A 442 20.88 -5.10 14.02
CA THR A 442 22.15 -4.51 14.45
C THR A 442 22.79 -3.62 13.38
N ALA A 443 22.27 -3.67 12.16
CA ALA A 443 22.78 -2.88 11.04
C ALA A 443 22.20 -1.44 11.03
N TRP A 444 23.05 -0.48 10.63
CA TRP A 444 22.58 0.82 10.14
C TRP A 444 22.01 0.66 8.75
N ILE A 445 20.82 1.21 8.52
CA ILE A 445 20.13 1.10 7.25
C ILE A 445 19.99 2.48 6.61
N GLY A 446 20.36 2.55 5.35
CA GLY A 446 20.21 3.73 4.50
C GLY A 446 19.15 3.56 3.42
N TRP A 447 18.95 4.62 2.65
CA TRP A 447 18.10 4.58 1.46
C TRP A 447 18.71 3.67 0.39
N GLY A 448 17.87 2.89 -0.29
CA GLY A 448 18.25 2.07 -1.44
C GLY A 448 17.06 1.34 -2.06
N SER A 449 17.27 0.80 -3.27
CA SER A 449 16.23 0.14 -4.06
C SER A 449 16.02 -1.33 -3.67
N ARG A 450 16.99 -1.96 -2.99
CA ARG A 450 16.86 -3.37 -2.59
C ARG A 450 15.91 -3.49 -1.42
N THR A 451 15.19 -4.58 -1.33
CA THR A 451 14.26 -4.86 -0.21
C THR A 451 14.96 -4.84 1.16
N MET A 452 16.27 -5.11 1.21
CA MET A 452 17.10 -5.04 2.42
C MET A 452 17.51 -3.62 2.81
N ASP A 453 17.55 -2.68 1.87
CA ASP A 453 17.67 -1.25 2.11
C ASP A 453 16.31 -0.71 2.53
N GLU A 454 16.13 0.61 2.64
CA GLU A 454 14.84 1.18 2.97
C GLU A 454 14.47 2.37 2.07
N MET A 455 13.17 2.56 1.95
CA MET A 455 12.53 3.72 1.35
C MET A 455 11.45 4.27 2.28
N GLY A 456 11.12 5.55 2.11
CA GLY A 456 9.98 6.18 2.75
C GLY A 456 9.30 7.06 1.72
N HIS A 457 8.39 6.48 0.92
CA HIS A 457 7.72 7.18 -0.16
C HIS A 457 6.21 7.20 0.07
N GLY A 458 5.63 8.39 0.18
CA GLY A 458 4.19 8.59 0.07
C GLY A 458 3.83 8.95 -1.37
N TRP A 459 3.38 7.97 -2.16
CA TRP A 459 2.87 8.26 -3.50
C TRP A 459 1.48 8.87 -3.42
N THR A 460 1.25 9.94 -4.15
CA THR A 460 0.01 10.71 -4.07
C THR A 460 -0.39 11.19 -5.45
N ASP A 461 -1.58 10.83 -5.89
CA ASP A 461 -2.16 11.37 -7.12
C ASP A 461 -2.81 12.72 -6.82
N VAL A 462 -2.42 13.73 -7.57
CA VAL A 462 -2.84 15.13 -7.39
C VAL A 462 -3.33 15.70 -8.70
N ALA A 463 -4.45 16.40 -8.67
CA ALA A 463 -4.84 17.29 -9.75
C ALA A 463 -4.75 18.74 -9.28
N PHE A 464 -3.82 19.50 -9.84
CA PHE A 464 -3.73 20.93 -9.57
C PHE A 464 -4.84 21.70 -10.31
N LEU A 465 -5.42 22.66 -9.65
CA LEU A 465 -6.57 23.44 -10.12
C LEU A 465 -6.20 24.90 -10.40
N THR A 466 -6.91 25.53 -11.33
CA THR A 466 -6.98 26.99 -11.36
C THR A 466 -7.85 27.50 -10.21
N ASN A 467 -7.77 28.79 -9.90
CA ASN A 467 -8.62 29.38 -8.86
C ASN A 467 -10.12 29.26 -9.21
N GLU A 468 -10.48 29.38 -10.49
CA GLU A 468 -11.84 29.25 -10.98
C GLU A 468 -12.34 27.81 -10.75
N GLN A 469 -11.55 26.80 -11.15
CA GLN A 469 -11.86 25.39 -10.94
C GLN A 469 -12.02 25.07 -9.45
N TYR A 470 -11.19 25.65 -8.60
CA TYR A 470 -11.27 25.48 -7.14
C TYR A 470 -12.60 26.03 -6.59
N GLN A 471 -12.99 27.24 -7.01
CA GLN A 471 -14.27 27.84 -6.58
C GLN A 471 -15.46 27.03 -7.07
N GLU A 472 -15.43 26.50 -8.29
CA GLU A 472 -16.49 25.62 -8.81
C GLU A 472 -16.59 24.33 -7.97
N GLU A 473 -15.46 23.70 -7.61
CA GLU A 473 -15.47 22.50 -6.78
C GLU A 473 -15.97 22.79 -5.36
N LEU A 474 -15.64 23.93 -4.79
CA LEU A 474 -16.21 24.37 -3.51
C LEU A 474 -17.72 24.57 -3.60
N ALA A 475 -18.22 25.19 -4.66
CA ALA A 475 -19.66 25.40 -4.87
C ALA A 475 -20.41 24.06 -4.99
N LYS A 476 -19.89 23.11 -5.77
CA LYS A 476 -20.45 21.76 -5.89
C LYS A 476 -20.54 21.04 -4.54
N ARG A 477 -19.54 21.19 -3.70
CA ARG A 477 -19.48 20.53 -2.36
C ARG A 477 -20.50 21.13 -1.40
N ARG A 478 -20.78 22.45 -1.50
CA ARG A 478 -21.80 23.14 -0.69
C ARG A 478 -23.22 22.73 -1.07
N THR A 479 -23.44 22.36 -2.32
CA THR A 479 -24.78 21.95 -2.83
C THR A 479 -25.07 20.46 -2.66
N ARG A 480 -24.06 19.63 -2.39
CA ARG A 480 -24.27 18.22 -2.05
C ARG A 480 -24.93 18.12 -0.66
N PRO A 481 -26.06 17.41 -0.52
CA PRO A 481 -26.62 17.09 0.79
C PRO A 481 -25.51 16.41 1.61
N GLN A 482 -25.22 16.94 2.80
CA GLN A 482 -24.38 16.21 3.74
C GLN A 482 -25.13 14.90 4.08
N THR A 483 -24.69 13.80 3.50
CA THR A 483 -25.09 12.48 3.96
C THR A 483 -24.51 12.35 5.36
N THR A 484 -25.32 12.64 6.36
CA THR A 484 -24.97 12.44 7.76
C THR A 484 -24.76 10.93 7.92
N THR A 485 -23.53 10.49 7.84
CA THR A 485 -23.15 9.14 8.24
C THR A 485 -23.33 9.11 9.75
N SER A 486 -24.52 8.70 10.19
CA SER A 486 -24.74 8.36 11.58
C SER A 486 -23.77 7.24 11.91
N GLN A 487 -22.77 7.59 12.70
CA GLN A 487 -21.91 6.63 13.38
C GLN A 487 -22.83 5.72 14.21
N GLN A 488 -23.15 4.56 13.71
CA GLN A 488 -23.50 3.43 14.54
C GLN A 488 -22.19 2.74 14.92
N ARG A 489 -21.78 3.06 16.13
CA ARG A 489 -20.70 2.42 16.87
C ARG A 489 -20.95 0.92 17.10
#